data_bcd403d2703f59bd78f57f88b5647d1b
#
_entry.id   bcd403d2703f59bd78f57f88b5647d1b
#
_cell.length_a   1.000
_cell.length_b   1.000
_cell.length_c   1.000
_cell.angle_alpha   90.00
_cell.angle_beta   90.00
_cell.angle_gamma   90.00
#
_symmetry.space_group_name_H-M   'P 1'
#
loop_
_entity.id
_entity.type
_entity.pdbx_description
1 polymer ?
#
loop_
_entity_poly.entity_id
_entity_poly.type
_entity_poly.pdbx_seq_one_letter_code
_entity_poly.pdbx_strand_id
1 'polypeptide(L)'
;MRTAIFAIVFCLCSSAFGAADVLHVGSKRFTESYILGEIITQSASVQGKAEHRQGLGNTAIVLAALQSGSIDVYPEYIGTIDQEILKNPKPTSLAQMRAALAPLGLGIAVPLGFNNTYALAVRADSTIRNLSALAAQPQLRFGLSHEFIGRADGWPGLAARYHLPQAPRGLDHGIAYEAQEQGQVDVIDIYSTDAKIARYRLRVLDDDLAYFPRYDAVLLYRLDAPHRFPKAWAAITQLEGRISAERMIAMNAGAELEGKSFATVAREFLSTAAPPKAARAGLMAKLFGPDLWTLTRQHLVLVLASLALACVAGIPLGILAAFAPRVRQPVLAVVGVLQTVPALALLAMLIPLLGMIGALPAMVALFVYALLPIVRNTCTAILGVPPGLRLAALALGLRQRQRLLHVDLPLAMPVILAGVKTAAVTSVGTATIAAFIGAGGYGERITTGLALNDHDMLLAGAIPAAAMALLTQALFELAEHLARRQRPA
;
A
#
# COMPACT_ATOMS: atom_id res chain seq x y z
N MET A 1 25.75 -30.79 3.07
CA MET A 1 24.70 -29.86 3.56
C MET A 1 24.49 -28.62 2.67
N ARG A 2 25.32 -28.36 1.66
CA ARG A 2 25.16 -27.22 0.73
C ARG A 2 24.15 -27.42 -0.40
N THR A 3 23.82 -28.67 -0.72
CA THR A 3 22.92 -29.05 -1.81
C THR A 3 21.42 -29.16 -1.38
N ALA A 4 21.12 -29.29 -0.09
CA ALA A 4 19.74 -29.45 0.38
C ALA A 4 18.98 -28.11 0.53
N ILE A 5 19.65 -26.98 0.76
CA ILE A 5 19.01 -25.67 0.93
C ILE A 5 18.61 -25.08 -0.44
N PHE A 6 19.37 -25.37 -1.50
CA PHE A 6 19.01 -24.94 -2.86
C PHE A 6 17.83 -25.74 -3.44
N ALA A 7 17.64 -26.99 -3.02
CA ALA A 7 16.53 -27.84 -3.49
C ALA A 7 15.18 -27.44 -2.89
N ILE A 8 15.12 -26.91 -1.67
CA ILE A 8 13.87 -26.48 -1.03
C ILE A 8 13.33 -25.17 -1.62
N VAL A 9 14.21 -24.28 -2.05
CA VAL A 9 13.80 -23.04 -2.75
C VAL A 9 13.35 -23.32 -4.18
N PHE A 10 13.90 -24.34 -4.84
CA PHE A 10 13.57 -24.71 -6.23
C PHE A 10 12.30 -25.57 -6.34
N CYS A 11 11.94 -26.35 -5.31
CA CYS A 11 10.69 -27.15 -5.31
C CYS A 11 9.41 -26.33 -5.05
N LEU A 12 9.50 -25.08 -4.63
CA LEU A 12 8.33 -24.19 -4.50
C LEU A 12 7.97 -23.46 -5.81
N CYS A 13 8.79 -23.58 -6.85
CA CYS A 13 8.56 -22.92 -8.15
C CYS A 13 7.99 -23.84 -9.25
N SER A 14 7.69 -25.12 -8.97
CA SER A 14 7.27 -26.06 -10.00
C SER A 14 5.85 -26.62 -9.80
N SER A 15 4.87 -25.74 -9.60
CA SER A 15 3.45 -26.08 -9.79
C SER A 15 2.80 -25.10 -10.77
N ALA A 16 3.37 -24.98 -11.97
CA ALA A 16 2.68 -24.42 -13.12
C ALA A 16 1.70 -25.47 -13.69
N PHE A 17 0.73 -25.89 -12.88
CA PHE A 17 -0.52 -26.45 -13.41
C PHE A 17 -1.31 -25.26 -13.95
N GLY A 18 -1.81 -25.37 -15.19
CA GLY A 18 -2.55 -24.35 -15.92
C GLY A 18 -3.67 -23.70 -15.12
N ALA A 19 -3.31 -22.75 -14.23
CA ALA A 19 -4.25 -21.79 -13.71
C ALA A 19 -4.73 -20.97 -14.90
N ALA A 20 -6.04 -20.97 -15.14
CA ALA A 20 -6.63 -20.08 -16.14
C ALA A 20 -6.06 -18.69 -15.90
N ASP A 21 -5.45 -18.10 -16.93
CA ASP A 21 -4.80 -16.79 -16.86
C ASP A 21 -5.82 -15.77 -16.33
N VAL A 22 -5.49 -15.05 -15.28
CA VAL A 22 -6.38 -14.09 -14.60
C VAL A 22 -5.96 -12.69 -14.99
N LEU A 23 -6.90 -11.89 -15.49
CA LEU A 23 -6.65 -10.48 -15.79
C LEU A 23 -6.54 -9.70 -14.47
N HIS A 24 -5.40 -9.09 -14.20
CA HIS A 24 -5.19 -8.27 -13.03
C HIS A 24 -5.43 -6.79 -13.34
N VAL A 25 -6.44 -6.22 -12.71
CA VAL A 25 -6.78 -4.80 -12.82
C VAL A 25 -6.22 -4.07 -11.62
N GLY A 26 -5.42 -3.04 -11.84
CA GLY A 26 -4.89 -2.18 -10.76
C GLY A 26 -5.75 -0.95 -10.51
N SER A 27 -5.56 -0.29 -9.38
CA SER A 27 -6.10 1.04 -9.10
C SER A 27 -5.18 1.84 -8.18
N LYS A 28 -5.17 3.17 -8.34
CA LYS A 28 -4.52 4.11 -7.43
C LYS A 28 -5.31 4.25 -6.13
N ARG A 29 -4.72 4.90 -5.12
CA ARG A 29 -5.30 4.99 -3.78
C ARG A 29 -6.22 6.21 -3.62
N PHE A 30 -7.30 6.26 -4.40
CA PHE A 30 -8.39 7.22 -4.23
C PHE A 30 -9.70 6.67 -4.82
N THR A 31 -10.83 7.19 -4.34
CA THR A 31 -12.18 6.66 -4.55
C THR A 31 -12.50 6.36 -6.00
N GLU A 32 -12.29 7.33 -6.89
CA GLU A 32 -12.61 7.21 -8.31
C GLU A 32 -11.83 6.08 -8.97
N SER A 33 -10.54 5.96 -8.67
CA SER A 33 -9.70 4.88 -9.22
C SER A 33 -10.16 3.51 -8.74
N TYR A 34 -10.62 3.38 -7.50
CA TYR A 34 -11.20 2.13 -6.99
C TYR A 34 -12.49 1.75 -7.72
N ILE A 35 -13.40 2.71 -7.93
CA ILE A 35 -14.66 2.50 -8.64
C ILE A 35 -14.38 2.09 -10.09
N LEU A 36 -13.48 2.80 -10.78
CA LEU A 36 -13.09 2.47 -12.15
C LEU A 36 -12.42 1.10 -12.25
N GLY A 37 -11.55 0.76 -11.31
CA GLY A 37 -10.93 -0.57 -11.21
C GLY A 37 -11.97 -1.68 -11.06
N GLU A 38 -12.99 -1.47 -10.22
CA GLU A 38 -14.11 -2.39 -10.08
C GLU A 38 -14.96 -2.51 -11.34
N ILE A 39 -15.27 -1.38 -12.00
CA ILE A 39 -16.01 -1.38 -13.29
C ILE A 39 -15.26 -2.21 -14.34
N ILE A 40 -13.95 -2.00 -14.47
CA ILE A 40 -13.11 -2.74 -15.41
C ILE A 40 -13.11 -4.24 -15.06
N THR A 41 -12.91 -4.56 -13.78
CA THR A 41 -12.85 -5.94 -13.29
C THR A 41 -14.17 -6.67 -13.51
N GLN A 42 -15.29 -6.05 -13.14
CA GLN A 42 -16.62 -6.66 -13.32
C GLN A 42 -16.98 -6.79 -14.80
N SER A 43 -16.63 -5.82 -15.64
CA SER A 43 -16.81 -5.92 -17.10
C SER A 43 -16.02 -7.09 -17.69
N ALA A 44 -14.76 -7.24 -17.29
CA ALA A 44 -13.90 -8.34 -17.73
C ALA A 44 -14.40 -9.71 -17.21
N SER A 45 -14.92 -9.76 -15.99
CA SER A 45 -15.37 -11.00 -15.31
C SER A 45 -16.56 -11.65 -15.98
N VAL A 46 -17.31 -10.94 -16.81
CA VAL A 46 -18.38 -11.52 -17.65
C VAL A 46 -17.83 -12.51 -18.68
N GLN A 47 -16.59 -12.30 -19.12
CA GLN A 47 -15.98 -13.04 -20.25
C GLN A 47 -14.72 -13.84 -19.85
N GLY A 48 -14.30 -13.78 -18.59
CA GLY A 48 -13.10 -14.45 -18.12
C GLY A 48 -12.88 -14.27 -16.61
N LYS A 49 -11.74 -14.72 -16.10
CA LYS A 49 -11.36 -14.45 -14.72
C LYS A 49 -10.64 -13.10 -14.64
N ALA A 50 -11.13 -12.21 -13.78
CA ALA A 50 -10.46 -10.94 -13.49
C ALA A 50 -10.41 -10.70 -11.99
N GLU A 51 -9.35 -10.04 -11.52
CA GLU A 51 -9.10 -9.71 -10.13
C GLU A 51 -8.72 -8.24 -10.01
N HIS A 52 -9.35 -7.52 -9.08
CA HIS A 52 -8.99 -6.15 -8.77
C HIS A 52 -7.90 -6.11 -7.70
N ARG A 53 -6.73 -5.58 -8.06
CA ARG A 53 -5.65 -5.23 -7.13
C ARG A 53 -5.80 -3.79 -6.70
N GLN A 54 -6.58 -3.63 -5.65
CA GLN A 54 -7.02 -2.33 -5.16
C GLN A 54 -5.91 -1.60 -4.41
N GLY A 55 -5.83 -0.27 -4.60
CA GLY A 55 -5.11 0.62 -3.70
C GLY A 55 -3.58 0.56 -3.78
N LEU A 56 -3.01 0.37 -4.96
CA LEU A 56 -1.57 0.21 -5.19
C LEU A 56 -0.70 1.48 -4.98
N GLY A 57 -1.21 2.48 -4.29
CA GLY A 57 -0.48 3.71 -4.01
C GLY A 57 -0.65 4.79 -5.09
N ASN A 58 0.43 5.53 -5.36
CA ASN A 58 0.46 6.63 -6.34
C ASN A 58 0.80 6.16 -7.76
N THR A 59 0.84 7.08 -8.71
CA THR A 59 1.16 6.84 -10.13
C THR A 59 2.43 6.02 -10.31
N ALA A 60 3.51 6.31 -9.59
CA ALA A 60 4.79 5.61 -9.75
C ALA A 60 4.69 4.12 -9.36
N ILE A 61 3.97 3.79 -8.29
CA ILE A 61 3.80 2.42 -7.80
C ILE A 61 2.94 1.61 -8.76
N VAL A 62 1.82 2.19 -9.23
CA VAL A 62 0.91 1.48 -10.15
C VAL A 62 1.56 1.28 -11.52
N LEU A 63 2.32 2.27 -12.01
CA LEU A 63 3.11 2.15 -13.24
C LEU A 63 4.16 1.02 -13.11
N ALA A 64 4.89 0.97 -12.02
CA ALA A 64 5.86 -0.10 -11.77
C ALA A 64 5.17 -1.49 -11.72
N ALA A 65 3.99 -1.57 -11.14
CA ALA A 65 3.17 -2.79 -11.13
C ALA A 65 2.74 -3.22 -12.54
N LEU A 66 2.37 -2.27 -13.41
CA LEU A 66 2.03 -2.52 -14.80
C LEU A 66 3.25 -2.99 -15.60
N GLN A 67 4.38 -2.32 -15.46
CA GLN A 67 5.63 -2.67 -16.16
C GLN A 67 6.17 -4.03 -15.74
N SER A 68 6.04 -4.40 -14.46
CA SER A 68 6.48 -5.70 -13.95
C SER A 68 5.51 -6.85 -14.30
N GLY A 69 4.33 -6.55 -14.87
CA GLY A 69 3.30 -7.56 -15.13
C GLY A 69 2.54 -8.03 -13.89
N SER A 70 2.67 -7.32 -12.78
CA SER A 70 1.87 -7.56 -11.56
C SER A 70 0.40 -7.19 -11.77
N ILE A 71 0.13 -6.24 -12.66
CA ILE A 71 -1.20 -5.92 -13.19
C ILE A 71 -1.13 -5.82 -14.72
N ASP A 72 -2.27 -5.95 -15.39
CA ASP A 72 -2.37 -5.93 -16.86
C ASP A 72 -2.96 -4.61 -17.37
N VAL A 73 -3.79 -3.94 -16.58
CA VAL A 73 -4.49 -2.69 -16.92
C VAL A 73 -4.87 -1.92 -15.67
N TYR A 74 -4.92 -0.59 -15.78
CA TYR A 74 -5.51 0.27 -14.74
C TYR A 74 -6.05 1.59 -15.33
N PRO A 75 -7.02 2.26 -14.65
CA PRO A 75 -7.51 3.56 -15.06
C PRO A 75 -6.48 4.65 -14.78
N GLU A 76 -6.16 5.46 -15.77
CA GLU A 76 -5.23 6.57 -15.71
C GLU A 76 -5.79 7.79 -16.44
N TYR A 77 -5.12 8.92 -16.38
CA TYR A 77 -5.54 10.17 -17.00
C TYR A 77 -4.51 10.66 -18.00
N ILE A 78 -4.97 11.20 -19.14
CA ILE A 78 -4.09 11.66 -20.24
C ILE A 78 -3.04 12.64 -19.75
N GLY A 79 -3.42 13.65 -18.93
CA GLY A 79 -2.48 14.62 -18.38
C GLY A 79 -1.42 13.96 -17.50
N THR A 80 -1.79 12.95 -16.68
CA THR A 80 -0.81 12.21 -15.87
C THR A 80 0.14 11.37 -16.72
N ILE A 81 -0.38 10.74 -17.78
CA ILE A 81 0.47 9.97 -18.71
C ILE A 81 1.50 10.89 -19.36
N ASP A 82 1.07 12.05 -19.84
CA ASP A 82 1.90 13.00 -20.56
C ASP A 82 2.94 13.67 -19.65
N GLN A 83 2.49 14.23 -18.53
CA GLN A 83 3.32 15.09 -17.68
C GLN A 83 4.13 14.29 -16.64
N GLU A 84 3.54 13.23 -16.07
CA GLU A 84 4.16 12.53 -14.95
C GLU A 84 4.86 11.23 -15.39
N ILE A 85 4.29 10.48 -16.34
CA ILE A 85 4.88 9.22 -16.82
C ILE A 85 5.90 9.47 -17.91
N LEU A 86 5.53 10.23 -18.96
CA LEU A 86 6.39 10.52 -20.11
C LEU A 86 7.30 11.73 -19.89
N LYS A 87 7.04 12.54 -18.85
CA LYS A 87 7.80 13.76 -18.50
C LYS A 87 7.90 14.76 -19.66
N ASN A 88 6.87 14.85 -20.48
CA ASN A 88 6.84 15.78 -21.58
C ASN A 88 6.72 17.23 -21.08
N PRO A 89 7.57 18.16 -21.55
CA PRO A 89 7.54 19.56 -21.07
C PRO A 89 6.36 20.36 -21.61
N LYS A 90 5.66 19.85 -22.62
CA LYS A 90 4.47 20.44 -23.24
C LYS A 90 3.45 19.36 -23.53
N PRO A 91 2.14 19.66 -23.50
CA PRO A 91 1.10 18.70 -23.83
C PRO A 91 1.30 18.10 -25.22
N THR A 92 1.19 16.77 -25.32
CA THR A 92 1.34 16.00 -26.55
C THR A 92 0.01 15.36 -26.97
N SER A 93 -0.08 14.92 -28.23
CA SER A 93 -1.26 14.23 -28.73
C SER A 93 -1.33 12.78 -28.23
N LEU A 94 -2.53 12.21 -28.18
CA LEU A 94 -2.73 10.80 -27.82
C LEU A 94 -1.91 9.83 -28.70
N ALA A 95 -1.75 10.17 -29.99
CA ALA A 95 -0.95 9.37 -30.91
C ALA A 95 0.55 9.40 -30.55
N GLN A 96 1.07 10.56 -30.16
CA GLN A 96 2.46 10.72 -29.70
C GLN A 96 2.70 9.98 -28.38
N MET A 97 1.75 10.06 -27.42
CA MET A 97 1.83 9.32 -26.15
C MET A 97 1.85 7.80 -26.41
N ARG A 98 0.97 7.30 -27.29
CA ARG A 98 0.97 5.88 -27.65
C ARG A 98 2.30 5.45 -28.28
N ALA A 99 2.85 6.24 -29.17
CA ALA A 99 4.16 5.98 -29.78
C ALA A 99 5.29 5.96 -28.74
N ALA A 100 5.27 6.87 -27.75
CA ALA A 100 6.26 6.93 -26.68
C ALA A 100 6.13 5.77 -25.66
N LEU A 101 4.92 5.27 -25.42
CA LEU A 101 4.66 4.16 -24.49
C LEU A 101 4.95 2.78 -25.11
N ALA A 102 4.81 2.64 -26.42
CA ALA A 102 4.98 1.35 -27.12
C ALA A 102 6.36 0.69 -26.85
N PRO A 103 7.50 1.38 -26.87
CA PRO A 103 8.80 0.80 -26.50
C PRO A 103 8.88 0.28 -25.04
N LEU A 104 8.01 0.81 -24.16
CA LEU A 104 7.90 0.37 -22.78
C LEU A 104 6.96 -0.85 -22.62
N GLY A 105 6.42 -1.38 -23.72
CA GLY A 105 5.44 -2.46 -23.70
C GLY A 105 4.04 -2.02 -23.24
N LEU A 106 3.76 -0.71 -23.26
CA LEU A 106 2.52 -0.11 -22.75
C LEU A 106 1.69 0.52 -23.86
N GLY A 107 0.38 0.62 -23.65
CA GLY A 107 -0.56 1.25 -24.56
C GLY A 107 -1.65 2.02 -23.82
N ILE A 108 -2.26 2.99 -24.53
CA ILE A 108 -3.47 3.69 -24.06
C ILE A 108 -4.65 3.16 -24.88
N ALA A 109 -5.63 2.60 -24.17
CA ALA A 109 -6.85 2.09 -24.76
C ALA A 109 -7.90 3.20 -24.94
N VAL A 110 -9.15 2.90 -24.67
CA VAL A 110 -10.30 3.78 -24.92
C VAL A 110 -10.42 4.90 -23.89
N PRO A 111 -10.85 6.10 -24.28
CA PRO A 111 -11.29 7.13 -23.34
C PRO A 111 -12.62 6.71 -22.69
N LEU A 112 -12.74 6.89 -21.38
CA LEU A 112 -13.92 6.48 -20.62
C LEU A 112 -15.09 7.46 -20.78
N GLY A 113 -14.83 8.73 -21.13
CA GLY A 113 -15.87 9.71 -21.47
C GLY A 113 -15.96 10.92 -20.55
N PHE A 114 -15.05 11.07 -19.56
CA PHE A 114 -15.02 12.22 -18.67
C PHE A 114 -13.59 12.74 -18.46
N ASN A 115 -13.53 14.01 -18.02
CA ASN A 115 -12.30 14.66 -17.60
C ASN A 115 -12.31 14.84 -16.09
N ASN A 116 -11.19 14.55 -15.43
CA ASN A 116 -11.00 14.75 -14.00
C ASN A 116 -9.72 15.57 -13.75
N THR A 117 -9.85 16.89 -13.89
CA THR A 117 -8.71 17.82 -13.72
C THR A 117 -8.47 18.15 -12.24
N TYR A 118 -7.24 18.52 -11.94
CA TYR A 118 -6.93 19.25 -10.71
C TYR A 118 -7.60 20.61 -10.68
N ALA A 119 -7.97 21.06 -9.49
CA ALA A 119 -8.40 22.41 -9.21
C ALA A 119 -8.00 22.81 -7.78
N LEU A 120 -8.03 24.09 -7.46
CA LEU A 120 -7.98 24.56 -6.09
C LEU A 120 -9.38 24.99 -5.63
N ALA A 121 -9.67 24.74 -4.35
CA ALA A 121 -10.94 25.08 -3.75
C ALA A 121 -10.75 25.87 -2.44
N VAL A 122 -11.68 26.78 -2.23
CA VAL A 122 -11.86 27.55 -0.99
C VAL A 122 -13.23 27.30 -0.42
N ARG A 123 -13.53 27.72 0.81
CA ARG A 123 -14.88 27.67 1.34
C ARG A 123 -15.84 28.58 0.52
N ALA A 124 -17.10 28.19 0.44
CA ALA A 124 -18.07 28.91 -0.38
C ALA A 124 -18.31 30.36 0.06
N ASP A 125 -18.07 30.69 1.33
CA ASP A 125 -18.16 32.02 1.90
C ASP A 125 -16.98 32.95 1.53
N SER A 126 -15.89 32.39 0.95
CA SER A 126 -14.76 33.16 0.47
C SER A 126 -15.14 34.12 -0.68
N THR A 127 -14.50 35.27 -0.74
CA THR A 127 -14.65 36.24 -1.85
C THR A 127 -13.79 35.91 -3.08
N ILE A 128 -12.85 34.97 -2.93
CA ILE A 128 -11.92 34.54 -3.99
C ILE A 128 -12.68 33.72 -5.03
N ARG A 129 -12.48 34.01 -6.32
CA ARG A 129 -13.18 33.36 -7.43
C ARG A 129 -12.26 32.62 -8.40
N ASN A 130 -11.05 33.10 -8.57
CA ASN A 130 -10.08 32.57 -9.52
C ASN A 130 -8.69 32.41 -8.90
N LEU A 131 -7.82 31.68 -9.60
CA LEU A 131 -6.46 31.39 -9.12
C LEU A 131 -5.57 32.63 -9.05
N SER A 132 -5.71 33.56 -9.98
CA SER A 132 -4.94 34.83 -9.97
C SER A 132 -5.17 35.65 -8.70
N ALA A 133 -6.38 35.60 -8.12
CA ALA A 133 -6.70 36.35 -6.89
C ALA A 133 -5.93 35.82 -5.66
N LEU A 134 -5.41 34.62 -5.68
CA LEU A 134 -4.63 34.02 -4.57
C LEU A 134 -3.28 34.73 -4.37
N ALA A 135 -2.68 35.27 -5.44
CA ALA A 135 -1.40 35.96 -5.36
C ALA A 135 -1.43 37.21 -4.46
N ALA A 136 -2.59 37.87 -4.37
CA ALA A 136 -2.79 39.04 -3.52
C ALA A 136 -3.10 38.67 -2.05
N GLN A 137 -3.11 37.40 -1.67
CA GLN A 137 -3.52 36.90 -0.37
C GLN A 137 -2.41 36.03 0.28
N PRO A 138 -1.22 36.55 0.57
CA PRO A 138 -0.07 35.77 1.04
C PRO A 138 -0.32 35.07 2.41
N GLN A 139 -1.30 35.54 3.18
CA GLN A 139 -1.66 34.98 4.50
C GLN A 139 -2.47 33.68 4.42
N LEU A 140 -3.00 33.29 3.26
CA LEU A 140 -3.79 32.08 3.11
C LEU A 140 -2.93 30.85 3.35
N ARG A 141 -3.48 29.92 4.14
CA ARG A 141 -2.86 28.64 4.45
C ARG A 141 -3.28 27.60 3.45
N PHE A 142 -2.33 27.07 2.72
CA PHE A 142 -2.55 26.03 1.73
C PHE A 142 -2.32 24.66 2.34
N GLY A 143 -3.30 23.77 2.24
CA GLY A 143 -3.22 22.35 2.59
C GLY A 143 -3.38 21.53 1.34
N LEU A 144 -2.27 21.10 0.72
CA LEU A 144 -2.26 20.42 -0.59
C LEU A 144 -1.83 18.97 -0.45
N SER A 145 -2.32 18.11 -1.34
CA SER A 145 -1.93 16.71 -1.36
C SER A 145 -0.43 16.56 -1.67
N HIS A 146 0.20 15.56 -1.03
CA HIS A 146 1.62 15.28 -1.27
C HIS A 146 1.92 15.01 -2.74
N GLU A 147 0.97 14.39 -3.46
CA GLU A 147 1.11 14.15 -4.89
C GLU A 147 1.12 15.46 -5.67
N PHE A 148 0.18 16.37 -5.41
CA PHE A 148 0.08 17.66 -6.08
C PHE A 148 1.30 18.55 -5.80
N ILE A 149 1.84 18.52 -4.58
CA ILE A 149 3.07 19.26 -4.22
C ILE A 149 4.29 18.72 -4.97
N GLY A 150 4.37 17.41 -5.20
CA GLY A 150 5.56 16.77 -5.79
C GLY A 150 5.58 16.74 -7.32
N ARG A 151 4.45 17.00 -7.99
CA ARG A 151 4.32 16.91 -9.46
C ARG A 151 4.76 18.18 -10.15
N ALA A 152 5.35 18.04 -11.35
CA ALA A 152 5.74 19.19 -12.19
C ALA A 152 4.52 19.99 -12.66
N ASP A 153 3.42 19.30 -12.99
CA ASP A 153 2.12 19.86 -13.36
C ASP A 153 1.23 20.21 -12.17
N GLY A 154 1.76 20.07 -10.95
CA GLY A 154 1.11 20.42 -9.68
C GLY A 154 1.52 21.80 -9.16
N TRP A 155 1.78 21.85 -7.83
CA TRP A 155 2.05 23.10 -7.12
C TRP A 155 3.24 23.91 -7.68
N PRO A 156 4.43 23.32 -7.98
CA PRO A 156 5.57 24.13 -8.44
C PRO A 156 5.28 24.90 -9.73
N GLY A 157 4.65 24.25 -10.70
CA GLY A 157 4.27 24.88 -11.96
C GLY A 157 3.13 25.88 -11.80
N LEU A 158 2.11 25.54 -10.99
CA LEU A 158 0.99 26.42 -10.68
C LEU A 158 1.47 27.69 -9.99
N ALA A 159 2.29 27.56 -8.94
CA ALA A 159 2.84 28.69 -8.19
C ALA A 159 3.67 29.60 -9.08
N ALA A 160 4.49 29.04 -9.96
CA ALA A 160 5.27 29.83 -10.94
C ALA A 160 4.36 30.57 -11.93
N ARG A 161 3.32 29.91 -12.46
CA ARG A 161 2.40 30.48 -13.46
C ARG A 161 1.56 31.63 -12.91
N TYR A 162 1.09 31.48 -11.66
CA TYR A 162 0.22 32.44 -10.98
C TYR A 162 0.94 33.37 -10.00
N HIS A 163 2.27 33.27 -9.90
CA HIS A 163 3.11 34.03 -8.96
C HIS A 163 2.64 33.91 -7.50
N LEU A 164 2.29 32.69 -7.07
CA LEU A 164 1.77 32.42 -5.74
C LEU A 164 2.90 32.40 -4.71
N PRO A 165 2.87 33.27 -3.68
CA PRO A 165 3.94 33.36 -2.67
C PRO A 165 3.81 32.34 -1.54
N GLN A 166 2.70 31.59 -1.48
CA GLN A 166 2.40 30.72 -0.34
C GLN A 166 3.26 29.45 -0.35
N ALA A 167 3.59 28.96 0.84
CA ALA A 167 4.23 27.66 1.05
C ALA A 167 3.17 26.65 1.53
N PRO A 168 2.80 25.64 0.73
CA PRO A 168 1.76 24.69 1.11
C PRO A 168 2.23 23.72 2.18
N ARG A 169 1.30 23.32 3.07
CA ARG A 169 1.47 22.18 3.95
C ARG A 169 1.00 20.92 3.22
N GLY A 170 1.83 19.85 3.22
CA GLY A 170 1.44 18.57 2.67
C GLY A 170 0.42 17.87 3.57
N LEU A 171 -0.71 17.44 2.98
CA LEU A 171 -1.77 16.68 3.62
C LEU A 171 -2.12 15.44 2.79
N ASP A 172 -2.81 14.48 3.39
CA ASP A 172 -3.50 13.45 2.62
C ASP A 172 -4.76 14.08 1.99
N HIS A 173 -5.03 13.73 0.72
CA HIS A 173 -6.16 14.31 -0.03
C HIS A 173 -7.51 14.14 0.70
N GLY A 174 -7.74 12.97 1.31
CA GLY A 174 -8.98 12.73 2.06
C GLY A 174 -9.11 13.59 3.33
N ILE A 175 -7.99 13.89 3.99
CA ILE A 175 -7.93 14.69 5.24
C ILE A 175 -8.02 16.19 4.95
N ALA A 176 -7.59 16.65 3.77
CA ALA A 176 -7.56 18.07 3.42
C ALA A 176 -8.94 18.73 3.54
N TYR A 177 -10.01 18.02 3.19
CA TYR A 177 -11.41 18.51 3.32
C TYR A 177 -11.80 18.81 4.77
N GLU A 178 -11.46 17.90 5.70
CA GLU A 178 -11.72 18.11 7.13
C GLU A 178 -10.88 19.25 7.71
N ALA A 179 -9.61 19.32 7.33
CA ALA A 179 -8.72 20.38 7.75
C ALA A 179 -9.23 21.75 7.31
N GLN A 180 -9.86 21.84 6.12
CA GLN A 180 -10.47 23.08 5.64
C GLN A 180 -11.80 23.39 6.36
N GLU A 181 -12.65 22.40 6.61
CA GLU A 181 -13.88 22.56 7.38
C GLU A 181 -13.60 23.07 8.80
N GLN A 182 -12.54 22.51 9.45
CA GLN A 182 -12.10 22.92 10.77
C GLN A 182 -11.32 24.25 10.77
N GLY A 183 -11.15 24.89 9.63
CA GLY A 183 -10.41 26.15 9.50
C GLY A 183 -8.92 26.04 9.75
N GLN A 184 -8.31 24.85 9.62
CA GLN A 184 -6.88 24.65 9.77
C GLN A 184 -6.11 25.10 8.52
N VAL A 185 -6.73 24.99 7.34
CA VAL A 185 -6.27 25.48 6.04
C VAL A 185 -7.38 26.23 5.32
N ASP A 186 -7.01 27.10 4.38
CA ASP A 186 -7.94 27.97 3.69
C ASP A 186 -8.17 27.54 2.24
N VAL A 187 -7.14 26.93 1.63
CA VAL A 187 -7.13 26.45 0.23
C VAL A 187 -6.66 25.02 0.20
N ILE A 188 -7.36 24.18 -0.56
CA ILE A 188 -6.99 22.78 -0.81
C ILE A 188 -6.98 22.47 -2.30
N ASP A 189 -6.20 21.47 -2.72
CA ASP A 189 -6.34 20.87 -4.04
C ASP A 189 -7.45 19.82 -4.03
N ILE A 190 -8.19 19.77 -5.12
CA ILE A 190 -9.31 18.86 -5.34
C ILE A 190 -9.25 18.28 -6.75
N TYR A 191 -10.02 17.23 -6.97
CA TYR A 191 -10.34 16.75 -8.31
C TYR A 191 -11.73 17.25 -8.74
N SER A 192 -11.90 17.60 -10.00
CA SER A 192 -13.16 18.18 -10.52
C SER A 192 -14.37 17.24 -10.41
N THR A 193 -14.15 15.94 -10.20
CA THR A 193 -15.18 14.92 -9.99
C THR A 193 -15.40 14.55 -8.52
N ASP A 194 -14.75 15.24 -7.57
CA ASP A 194 -14.89 14.95 -6.16
C ASP A 194 -16.31 15.24 -5.63
N ALA A 195 -16.98 14.24 -5.10
CA ALA A 195 -18.31 14.35 -4.51
C ALA A 195 -18.32 15.22 -3.24
N LYS A 196 -17.18 15.34 -2.57
CA LYS A 196 -17.01 16.13 -1.33
C LYS A 196 -17.15 17.63 -1.54
N ILE A 197 -16.96 18.14 -2.77
CA ILE A 197 -17.11 19.56 -3.10
C ILE A 197 -18.47 20.10 -2.63
N ALA A 198 -19.57 19.38 -2.95
CA ALA A 198 -20.91 19.76 -2.54
C ALA A 198 -21.14 19.58 -1.03
N ARG A 199 -20.64 18.48 -0.45
CA ARG A 199 -20.80 18.17 0.99
C ARG A 199 -20.15 19.23 1.88
N TYR A 200 -18.92 19.64 1.57
CA TYR A 200 -18.16 20.61 2.35
C TYR A 200 -18.40 22.06 1.92
N ARG A 201 -19.37 22.27 1.00
CA ARG A 201 -19.74 23.59 0.46
C ARG A 201 -18.53 24.37 -0.02
N LEU A 202 -17.73 23.74 -0.89
CA LEU A 202 -16.54 24.35 -1.43
C LEU A 202 -16.86 25.12 -2.70
N ARG A 203 -16.06 26.15 -2.95
CA ARG A 203 -16.00 26.86 -4.21
C ARG A 203 -14.73 26.47 -4.92
N VAL A 204 -14.88 25.89 -6.09
CA VAL A 204 -13.79 25.63 -7.01
C VAL A 204 -13.36 26.96 -7.62
N LEU A 205 -12.06 27.23 -7.64
CA LEU A 205 -11.51 28.43 -8.23
C LEU A 205 -11.33 28.27 -9.73
N ASP A 206 -11.66 29.32 -10.48
CA ASP A 206 -11.48 29.36 -11.95
C ASP A 206 -10.00 29.41 -12.29
N ASP A 207 -9.55 28.55 -13.19
CA ASP A 207 -8.20 28.52 -13.75
C ASP A 207 -8.11 29.55 -14.91
N ASP A 208 -8.08 30.81 -14.56
CA ASP A 208 -8.18 31.96 -15.48
C ASP A 208 -6.97 32.15 -16.40
N LEU A 209 -5.84 31.47 -16.15
CA LEU A 209 -4.68 31.43 -17.06
C LEU A 209 -4.52 30.06 -17.76
N ALA A 210 -5.53 29.17 -17.65
CA ALA A 210 -5.59 27.86 -18.28
C ALA A 210 -4.30 27.03 -18.06
N TYR A 211 -3.91 26.88 -16.80
CA TYR A 211 -2.71 26.15 -16.40
C TYR A 211 -2.90 24.65 -16.50
N PHE A 212 -4.04 24.12 -16.02
CA PHE A 212 -4.26 22.69 -15.97
C PHE A 212 -4.58 22.10 -17.35
N PRO A 213 -3.84 21.06 -17.80
CA PRO A 213 -4.18 20.35 -19.02
C PRO A 213 -5.46 19.53 -18.82
N ARG A 214 -5.94 18.94 -19.92
CA ARG A 214 -7.04 17.96 -19.82
C ARG A 214 -6.54 16.66 -19.22
N TYR A 215 -7.33 16.12 -18.31
CA TYR A 215 -7.11 14.82 -17.67
C TYR A 215 -8.26 13.86 -18.03
N ASP A 216 -8.46 13.62 -19.34
CA ASP A 216 -9.46 12.66 -19.79
C ASP A 216 -9.08 11.27 -19.27
N ALA A 217 -10.05 10.58 -18.64
CA ALA A 217 -9.84 9.25 -18.09
C ALA A 217 -9.71 8.21 -19.21
N VAL A 218 -8.66 7.40 -19.14
CA VAL A 218 -8.32 6.35 -20.11
C VAL A 218 -7.88 5.08 -19.40
N LEU A 219 -7.64 4.00 -20.15
CA LEU A 219 -7.03 2.79 -19.63
C LEU A 219 -5.59 2.72 -20.09
N LEU A 220 -4.66 2.66 -19.15
CA LEU A 220 -3.24 2.35 -19.39
C LEU A 220 -3.04 0.85 -19.20
N TYR A 221 -2.46 0.17 -20.20
CA TYR A 221 -2.42 -1.29 -20.23
C TYR A 221 -1.12 -1.83 -20.83
N ARG A 222 -0.82 -3.09 -20.58
CA ARG A 222 0.26 -3.83 -21.22
C ARG A 222 -0.14 -4.25 -22.61
N LEU A 223 0.71 -4.08 -23.60
CA LEU A 223 0.42 -4.41 -25.01
C LEU A 223 0.11 -5.91 -25.24
N ASP A 224 0.55 -6.80 -24.36
CA ASP A 224 0.24 -8.23 -24.44
C ASP A 224 -1.16 -8.59 -23.89
N ALA A 225 -1.78 -7.73 -23.06
CA ALA A 225 -3.07 -8.00 -22.42
C ALA A 225 -4.21 -8.30 -23.38
N PRO A 226 -4.41 -7.58 -24.50
CA PRO A 226 -5.45 -7.91 -25.50
C PRO A 226 -5.29 -9.30 -26.10
N HIS A 227 -4.06 -9.77 -26.28
CA HIS A 227 -3.76 -11.09 -26.84
C HIS A 227 -3.95 -12.21 -25.81
N ARG A 228 -3.59 -11.96 -24.56
CA ARG A 228 -3.77 -12.93 -23.47
C ARG A 228 -5.24 -13.06 -23.05
N PHE A 229 -6.00 -11.99 -23.11
CA PHE A 229 -7.39 -11.91 -22.61
C PHE A 229 -8.38 -11.35 -23.66
N PRO A 230 -8.48 -11.91 -24.88
CA PRO A 230 -9.19 -11.26 -25.98
C PRO A 230 -10.68 -11.01 -25.70
N LYS A 231 -11.36 -11.93 -25.01
CA LYS A 231 -12.78 -11.77 -24.68
C LYS A 231 -13.00 -10.73 -23.57
N ALA A 232 -12.21 -10.77 -22.50
CA ALA A 232 -12.28 -9.80 -21.42
C ALA A 232 -11.90 -8.41 -21.95
N TRP A 233 -10.90 -8.31 -22.82
CA TRP A 233 -10.49 -7.04 -23.44
C TRP A 233 -11.60 -6.43 -24.29
N ALA A 234 -12.31 -7.23 -25.10
CA ALA A 234 -13.46 -6.77 -25.87
C ALA A 234 -14.57 -6.20 -24.97
N ALA A 235 -14.81 -6.80 -23.80
CA ALA A 235 -15.77 -6.28 -22.83
C ALA A 235 -15.30 -4.96 -22.19
N ILE A 236 -14.03 -4.82 -21.88
CA ILE A 236 -13.44 -3.59 -21.33
C ILE A 236 -13.52 -2.43 -22.32
N THR A 237 -13.25 -2.68 -23.60
CA THR A 237 -13.29 -1.64 -24.63
C THR A 237 -14.71 -1.10 -24.89
N GLN A 238 -15.75 -1.83 -24.51
CA GLN A 238 -17.15 -1.33 -24.54
C GLN A 238 -17.43 -0.23 -23.51
N LEU A 239 -16.50 0.05 -22.59
CA LEU A 239 -16.60 1.17 -21.66
C LEU A 239 -16.32 2.53 -22.31
N GLU A 240 -15.88 2.56 -23.57
CA GLU A 240 -15.60 3.80 -24.31
C GLU A 240 -16.76 4.77 -24.26
N GLY A 241 -16.50 5.99 -23.78
CA GLY A 241 -17.48 7.09 -23.73
C GLY A 241 -18.68 6.86 -22.80
N ARG A 242 -18.72 5.78 -22.00
CA ARG A 242 -19.91 5.42 -21.22
C ARG A 242 -20.04 6.17 -19.89
N ILE A 243 -18.98 6.77 -19.41
CA ILE A 243 -18.94 7.44 -18.09
C ILE A 243 -18.91 8.94 -18.33
N SER A 244 -20.02 9.67 -18.06
CA SER A 244 -19.98 11.13 -18.03
C SER A 244 -19.43 11.64 -16.69
N ALA A 245 -19.01 12.92 -16.64
CA ALA A 245 -18.54 13.54 -15.40
C ALA A 245 -19.61 13.52 -14.30
N GLU A 246 -20.88 13.79 -14.65
CA GLU A 246 -21.99 13.74 -13.68
C GLU A 246 -22.21 12.33 -13.12
N ARG A 247 -22.08 11.30 -13.98
CA ARG A 247 -22.14 9.90 -13.53
C ARG A 247 -20.99 9.55 -12.62
N MET A 248 -19.77 10.04 -12.92
CA MET A 248 -18.60 9.78 -12.07
C MET A 248 -18.76 10.45 -10.71
N ILE A 249 -19.19 11.70 -10.66
CA ILE A 249 -19.54 12.43 -9.41
C ILE A 249 -20.60 11.66 -8.61
N ALA A 250 -21.65 11.16 -9.26
CA ALA A 250 -22.68 10.37 -8.59
C ALA A 250 -22.13 9.04 -8.03
N MET A 251 -21.25 8.37 -8.77
CA MET A 251 -20.58 7.15 -8.30
C MET A 251 -19.64 7.43 -7.11
N ASN A 252 -18.87 8.51 -7.17
CA ASN A 252 -18.02 8.96 -6.04
C ASN A 252 -18.89 9.27 -4.82
N ALA A 253 -20.04 9.97 -5.01
CA ALA A 253 -21.00 10.25 -3.94
C ALA A 253 -21.58 8.96 -3.33
N GLY A 254 -21.93 7.98 -4.14
CA GLY A 254 -22.40 6.67 -3.68
C GLY A 254 -21.41 5.97 -2.75
N ALA A 255 -20.10 6.04 -3.08
CA ALA A 255 -19.07 5.48 -2.22
C ALA A 255 -18.79 6.35 -0.98
N GLU A 256 -18.51 7.64 -1.17
CA GLU A 256 -18.00 8.53 -0.11
C GLU A 256 -19.08 9.06 0.82
N LEU A 257 -20.27 9.36 0.29
CA LEU A 257 -21.35 9.98 1.06
C LEU A 257 -22.40 8.98 1.52
N GLU A 258 -22.68 7.94 0.71
CA GLU A 258 -23.66 6.91 1.03
C GLU A 258 -23.04 5.65 1.66
N GLY A 259 -21.69 5.50 1.60
CA GLY A 259 -20.96 4.39 2.19
C GLY A 259 -21.14 3.06 1.46
N LYS A 260 -21.48 3.10 0.17
CA LYS A 260 -21.55 1.91 -0.68
C LYS A 260 -20.13 1.36 -0.96
N SER A 261 -19.99 0.04 -1.05
CA SER A 261 -18.74 -0.54 -1.52
C SER A 261 -18.48 -0.21 -2.99
N PHE A 262 -17.22 -0.08 -3.39
CA PHE A 262 -16.83 0.18 -4.78
C PHE A 262 -17.41 -0.87 -5.74
N ALA A 263 -17.40 -2.15 -5.33
CA ALA A 263 -18.00 -3.24 -6.07
C ALA A 263 -19.52 -3.07 -6.26
N THR A 264 -20.22 -2.51 -5.27
CA THR A 264 -21.66 -2.21 -5.37
C THR A 264 -21.89 -1.07 -6.34
N VAL A 265 -21.14 0.03 -6.23
CA VAL A 265 -21.24 1.19 -7.12
C VAL A 265 -20.97 0.78 -8.57
N ALA A 266 -19.92 -0.03 -8.81
CA ALA A 266 -19.59 -0.55 -10.14
C ALA A 266 -20.72 -1.43 -10.70
N ARG A 267 -21.31 -2.30 -9.88
CA ARG A 267 -22.44 -3.15 -10.28
C ARG A 267 -23.68 -2.32 -10.64
N GLU A 268 -24.00 -1.30 -9.85
CA GLU A 268 -25.10 -0.37 -10.12
C GLU A 268 -24.90 0.35 -11.46
N PHE A 269 -23.68 0.78 -11.75
CA PHE A 269 -23.35 1.40 -13.03
C PHE A 269 -23.50 0.45 -14.22
N LEU A 270 -23.06 -0.81 -14.06
CA LEU A 270 -23.09 -1.82 -15.13
C LEU A 270 -24.48 -2.44 -15.31
N SER A 271 -25.33 -2.43 -14.28
CA SER A 271 -26.70 -2.95 -14.35
C SER A 271 -27.66 -1.93 -14.94
N THR A 272 -28.65 -2.42 -15.69
CA THR A 272 -29.77 -1.60 -16.20
C THR A 272 -30.91 -1.45 -15.17
N ALA A 273 -30.84 -2.14 -14.04
CA ALA A 273 -31.85 -2.13 -12.98
C ALA A 273 -31.60 -1.01 -11.96
N ALA A 274 -32.68 -0.38 -11.45
CA ALA A 274 -32.58 0.59 -10.39
C ALA A 274 -32.03 -0.06 -9.10
N PRO A 275 -31.01 0.54 -8.45
CA PRO A 275 -30.39 -0.06 -7.28
C PRO A 275 -31.31 -0.08 -6.07
N PRO A 276 -31.28 -1.13 -5.23
CA PRO A 276 -31.88 -1.08 -3.91
C PRO A 276 -31.18 -0.02 -3.05
N LYS A 277 -31.94 0.77 -2.30
CA LYS A 277 -31.38 1.71 -1.32
C LYS A 277 -30.55 0.93 -0.29
N ALA A 278 -29.23 0.98 -0.40
CA ALA A 278 -28.34 0.39 0.58
C ALA A 278 -28.31 1.27 1.84
N ALA A 279 -28.67 0.71 2.99
CA ALA A 279 -28.45 1.35 4.27
C ALA A 279 -26.92 1.42 4.56
N ARG A 280 -26.48 2.55 5.12
CA ARG A 280 -25.06 2.72 5.51
C ARG A 280 -24.70 1.66 6.54
N ALA A 281 -23.72 0.81 6.22
CA ALA A 281 -23.24 -0.23 7.13
C ALA A 281 -22.47 0.42 8.29
N GLY A 282 -22.93 0.23 9.51
CA GLY A 282 -22.22 0.70 10.71
C GLY A 282 -20.97 -0.14 11.02
N LEU A 283 -20.20 0.29 12.03
CA LEU A 283 -18.91 -0.32 12.43
C LEU A 283 -18.99 -1.85 12.57
N MET A 284 -20.01 -2.39 13.24
CA MET A 284 -20.12 -3.85 13.46
C MET A 284 -20.28 -4.63 12.15
N ALA A 285 -21.07 -4.12 11.22
CA ALA A 285 -21.24 -4.75 9.91
C ALA A 285 -19.96 -4.70 9.07
N LYS A 286 -19.18 -3.62 9.17
CA LYS A 286 -17.87 -3.50 8.51
C LYS A 286 -16.82 -4.37 9.19
N LEU A 287 -16.80 -4.43 10.51
CA LEU A 287 -15.87 -5.24 11.30
C LEU A 287 -16.00 -6.72 10.98
N PHE A 288 -17.22 -7.23 10.96
CA PHE A 288 -17.54 -8.63 10.65
C PHE A 288 -17.95 -8.83 9.18
N GLY A 289 -17.47 -8.00 8.29
CA GLY A 289 -17.71 -8.11 6.84
C GLY A 289 -17.20 -9.44 6.26
N PRO A 290 -17.70 -9.84 5.07
CA PRO A 290 -17.39 -11.13 4.46
C PRO A 290 -15.91 -11.32 4.14
N ASP A 291 -15.16 -10.24 4.02
CA ASP A 291 -13.72 -10.18 3.75
C ASP A 291 -12.84 -10.39 4.99
N LEU A 292 -13.41 -10.35 6.22
CA LEU A 292 -12.65 -10.43 7.47
C LEU A 292 -11.72 -11.65 7.50
N TRP A 293 -12.22 -12.83 7.13
CA TRP A 293 -11.41 -14.05 7.15
C TRP A 293 -10.29 -14.02 6.12
N THR A 294 -10.53 -13.49 4.94
CA THR A 294 -9.53 -13.32 3.88
C THR A 294 -8.41 -12.40 4.33
N LEU A 295 -8.76 -11.22 4.88
CA LEU A 295 -7.80 -10.25 5.40
C LEU A 295 -7.02 -10.81 6.59
N THR A 296 -7.68 -11.56 7.50
CA THR A 296 -7.03 -12.24 8.62
C THR A 296 -5.98 -13.23 8.15
N ARG A 297 -6.34 -14.08 7.19
CA ARG A 297 -5.43 -15.08 6.62
C ARG A 297 -4.24 -14.42 5.93
N GLN A 298 -4.48 -13.39 5.11
CA GLN A 298 -3.42 -12.64 4.44
C GLN A 298 -2.45 -12.01 5.45
N HIS A 299 -3.00 -11.35 6.47
CA HIS A 299 -2.21 -10.71 7.52
C HIS A 299 -1.37 -11.71 8.31
N LEU A 300 -1.96 -12.84 8.69
CA LEU A 300 -1.24 -13.94 9.37
C LEU A 300 -0.13 -14.52 8.50
N VAL A 301 -0.37 -14.76 7.23
CA VAL A 301 0.65 -15.29 6.31
C VAL A 301 1.83 -14.34 6.20
N LEU A 302 1.58 -13.04 6.01
CA LEU A 302 2.64 -12.02 5.95
C LEU A 302 3.49 -12.02 7.23
N VAL A 303 2.84 -12.00 8.40
CA VAL A 303 3.54 -11.95 9.70
C VAL A 303 4.28 -13.23 9.99
N LEU A 304 3.61 -14.39 9.90
CA LEU A 304 4.20 -15.67 10.29
C LEU A 304 5.33 -16.10 9.35
N ALA A 305 5.16 -15.93 8.05
CA ALA A 305 6.21 -16.26 7.08
C ALA A 305 7.46 -15.39 7.27
N SER A 306 7.27 -14.08 7.42
CA SER A 306 8.39 -13.15 7.66
C SER A 306 9.09 -13.42 8.98
N LEU A 307 8.34 -13.70 10.04
CA LEU A 307 8.87 -14.05 11.37
C LEU A 307 9.65 -15.35 11.33
N ALA A 308 9.12 -16.39 10.68
CA ALA A 308 9.79 -17.69 10.53
C ALA A 308 11.14 -17.52 9.80
N LEU A 309 11.15 -16.77 8.68
CA LEU A 309 12.39 -16.47 7.95
C LEU A 309 13.37 -15.69 8.83
N ALA A 310 12.87 -14.71 9.60
CA ALA A 310 13.69 -13.91 10.50
C ALA A 310 14.27 -14.75 11.66
N CYS A 311 13.55 -15.73 12.17
CA CYS A 311 14.09 -16.67 13.16
C CYS A 311 15.16 -17.59 12.54
N VAL A 312 14.91 -18.14 11.34
CA VAL A 312 15.85 -19.03 10.64
C VAL A 312 17.16 -18.30 10.29
N ALA A 313 17.13 -17.04 9.94
CA ALA A 313 18.31 -16.24 9.65
C ALA A 313 18.88 -15.55 10.89
N GLY A 314 18.03 -14.92 11.70
CA GLY A 314 18.43 -14.05 12.79
C GLY A 314 19.02 -14.81 14.01
N ILE A 315 18.48 -15.97 14.35
CA ILE A 315 19.04 -16.75 15.46
C ILE A 315 20.46 -17.23 15.14
N PRO A 316 20.77 -17.86 13.97
CA PRO A 316 22.15 -18.19 13.61
C PRO A 316 23.07 -16.98 13.51
N LEU A 317 22.59 -15.84 12.97
CA LEU A 317 23.39 -14.60 12.92
C LEU A 317 23.71 -14.07 14.33
N GLY A 318 22.75 -14.14 15.25
CA GLY A 318 22.95 -13.75 16.65
C GLY A 318 23.95 -14.68 17.37
N ILE A 319 23.86 -15.99 17.11
CA ILE A 319 24.84 -16.97 17.60
C ILE A 319 26.22 -16.65 17.03
N LEU A 320 26.35 -16.43 15.73
CA LEU A 320 27.62 -16.07 15.08
C LEU A 320 28.20 -14.78 15.69
N ALA A 321 27.38 -13.76 15.90
CA ALA A 321 27.80 -12.50 16.52
C ALA A 321 28.28 -12.70 17.97
N ALA A 322 27.68 -13.64 18.71
CA ALA A 322 28.11 -13.95 20.09
C ALA A 322 29.47 -14.64 20.12
N PHE A 323 29.73 -15.61 19.22
CA PHE A 323 30.95 -16.40 19.22
C PHE A 323 32.12 -15.80 18.42
N ALA A 324 31.86 -14.84 17.52
CA ALA A 324 32.87 -14.20 16.69
C ALA A 324 32.95 -12.69 16.97
N PRO A 325 33.80 -12.25 17.92
CA PRO A 325 33.86 -10.84 18.33
C PRO A 325 34.17 -9.86 17.18
N ARG A 326 34.95 -10.32 16.17
CA ARG A 326 35.31 -9.50 15.00
C ARG A 326 34.11 -9.16 14.10
N VAL A 327 33.11 -10.04 14.00
CA VAL A 327 31.91 -9.81 13.16
C VAL A 327 30.72 -9.31 13.94
N ARG A 328 30.79 -9.29 15.28
CA ARG A 328 29.68 -8.85 16.15
C ARG A 328 29.21 -7.45 15.81
N GLN A 329 30.12 -6.49 15.86
CA GLN A 329 29.77 -5.08 15.60
C GLN A 329 29.28 -4.86 14.15
N PRO A 330 29.94 -5.38 13.11
CA PRO A 330 29.41 -5.33 11.76
C PRO A 330 28.00 -5.91 11.61
N VAL A 331 27.73 -7.09 12.15
CA VAL A 331 26.40 -7.72 12.07
C VAL A 331 25.34 -6.87 12.75
N LEU A 332 25.60 -6.43 14.00
CA LEU A 332 24.64 -5.59 14.74
C LEU A 332 24.45 -4.22 14.10
N ALA A 333 25.50 -3.65 13.51
CA ALA A 333 25.41 -2.39 12.78
C ALA A 333 24.55 -2.53 11.52
N VAL A 334 24.78 -3.56 10.71
CA VAL A 334 24.00 -3.79 9.47
C VAL A 334 22.53 -3.98 9.79
N VAL A 335 22.16 -4.87 10.72
CA VAL A 335 20.76 -5.09 11.06
C VAL A 335 20.13 -3.85 11.73
N GLY A 336 20.93 -3.08 12.47
CA GLY A 336 20.51 -1.82 13.07
C GLY A 336 20.19 -0.75 12.01
N VAL A 337 21.09 -0.56 11.04
CA VAL A 337 20.88 0.39 9.93
C VAL A 337 19.67 0.01 9.09
N LEU A 338 19.50 -1.28 8.77
CA LEU A 338 18.33 -1.75 8.01
C LEU A 338 17.01 -1.40 8.67
N GLN A 339 16.93 -1.44 10.01
CA GLN A 339 15.72 -1.08 10.74
C GLN A 339 15.46 0.45 10.75
N THR A 340 16.47 1.29 10.51
CA THR A 340 16.27 2.75 10.46
C THR A 340 15.65 3.24 9.17
N VAL A 341 15.64 2.42 8.12
CA VAL A 341 15.00 2.77 6.85
C VAL A 341 13.48 2.86 7.07
N PRO A 342 12.80 3.96 6.72
CA PRO A 342 11.36 4.06 6.85
C PRO A 342 10.64 2.94 6.08
N ALA A 343 9.61 2.33 6.69
CA ALA A 343 8.94 1.15 6.12
C ALA A 343 8.39 1.38 4.70
N LEU A 344 7.75 2.53 4.46
CA LEU A 344 7.26 2.88 3.12
C LEU A 344 8.40 3.07 2.12
N ALA A 345 9.53 3.65 2.54
CA ALA A 345 10.70 3.81 1.69
C ALA A 345 11.32 2.45 1.32
N LEU A 346 11.42 1.54 2.30
CA LEU A 346 11.90 0.19 2.05
C LEU A 346 11.00 -0.57 1.06
N LEU A 347 9.68 -0.49 1.23
CA LEU A 347 8.72 -1.08 0.30
C LEU A 347 8.87 -0.50 -1.11
N ALA A 348 8.98 0.83 -1.23
CA ALA A 348 9.17 1.50 -2.53
C ALA A 348 10.47 1.10 -3.23
N MET A 349 11.56 0.83 -2.47
CA MET A 349 12.83 0.34 -3.01
C MET A 349 12.77 -1.14 -3.43
N LEU A 350 12.01 -1.96 -2.71
CA LEU A 350 11.89 -3.39 -3.00
C LEU A 350 11.08 -3.67 -4.27
N ILE A 351 10.13 -2.81 -4.65
CA ILE A 351 9.33 -2.97 -5.88
C ILE A 351 10.24 -3.05 -7.11
N PRO A 352 11.06 -2.05 -7.45
CA PRO A 352 11.94 -2.12 -8.62
C PRO A 352 13.04 -3.17 -8.47
N LEU A 353 13.52 -3.44 -7.25
CA LEU A 353 14.56 -4.43 -6.99
C LEU A 353 14.08 -5.86 -7.25
N LEU A 354 12.84 -6.18 -6.88
CA LEU A 354 12.23 -7.50 -7.05
C LEU A 354 11.40 -7.61 -8.33
N GLY A 355 11.13 -6.48 -9.01
CA GLY A 355 10.32 -6.43 -10.22
C GLY A 355 8.86 -6.83 -9.99
N MET A 356 8.32 -6.69 -8.77
CA MET A 356 6.96 -7.09 -8.43
C MET A 356 6.42 -6.30 -7.23
N ILE A 357 5.08 -6.28 -7.11
CA ILE A 357 4.34 -5.77 -5.95
C ILE A 357 3.68 -6.93 -5.17
N GLY A 358 3.05 -6.61 -4.04
CA GLY A 358 2.25 -7.58 -3.27
C GLY A 358 3.01 -8.26 -2.14
N ALA A 359 2.68 -9.53 -1.88
CA ALA A 359 3.09 -10.23 -0.66
C ALA A 359 4.61 -10.41 -0.53
N LEU A 360 5.34 -10.69 -1.62
CA LEU A 360 6.78 -10.99 -1.53
C LEU A 360 7.61 -9.78 -1.08
N PRO A 361 7.51 -8.57 -1.71
CA PRO A 361 8.21 -7.39 -1.18
C PRO A 361 7.80 -7.03 0.25
N ALA A 362 6.50 -7.21 0.60
CA ALA A 362 6.02 -7.00 1.96
C ALA A 362 6.68 -7.96 2.96
N MET A 363 6.75 -9.25 2.64
CA MET A 363 7.41 -10.25 3.48
C MET A 363 8.90 -9.96 3.67
N VAL A 364 9.61 -9.52 2.61
CA VAL A 364 11.02 -9.12 2.71
C VAL A 364 11.18 -7.91 3.62
N ALA A 365 10.33 -6.90 3.51
CA ALA A 365 10.38 -5.74 4.39
C ALA A 365 10.14 -6.13 5.85
N LEU A 366 9.09 -6.91 6.13
CA LEU A 366 8.78 -7.40 7.48
C LEU A 366 9.91 -8.27 8.04
N PHE A 367 10.52 -9.14 7.22
CA PHE A 367 11.69 -9.92 7.57
C PHE A 367 12.85 -9.03 8.02
N VAL A 368 13.17 -7.98 7.27
CA VAL A 368 14.25 -7.03 7.59
C VAL A 368 14.00 -6.37 8.95
N TYR A 369 12.77 -5.93 9.22
CA TYR A 369 12.42 -5.32 10.51
C TYR A 369 12.46 -6.29 11.68
N ALA A 370 12.12 -7.55 11.46
CA ALA A 370 12.14 -8.59 12.49
C ALA A 370 13.58 -9.03 12.85
N LEU A 371 14.57 -8.82 11.98
CA LEU A 371 15.93 -9.28 12.20
C LEU A 371 16.59 -8.66 13.43
N LEU A 372 16.50 -7.33 13.62
CA LEU A 372 17.25 -6.67 14.70
C LEU A 372 16.89 -7.18 16.08
N PRO A 373 15.60 -7.23 16.51
CA PRO A 373 15.26 -7.74 17.82
C PRO A 373 15.69 -9.20 18.02
N ILE A 374 15.60 -10.05 16.99
CA ILE A 374 15.98 -11.44 17.06
C ILE A 374 17.51 -11.61 17.17
N VAL A 375 18.28 -10.97 16.28
CA VAL A 375 19.74 -11.04 16.26
C VAL A 375 20.33 -10.47 17.55
N ARG A 376 19.88 -9.29 17.95
CA ARG A 376 20.38 -8.60 19.13
C ARG A 376 20.10 -9.37 20.42
N ASN A 377 18.87 -9.84 20.63
CA ASN A 377 18.51 -10.60 21.81
C ASN A 377 19.23 -11.95 21.85
N THR A 378 19.35 -12.64 20.71
CA THR A 378 20.12 -13.90 20.63
C THR A 378 21.59 -13.70 21.01
N CYS A 379 22.22 -12.68 20.44
CA CYS A 379 23.62 -12.35 20.76
C CYS A 379 23.80 -12.02 22.26
N THR A 380 22.94 -11.13 22.78
CA THR A 380 23.00 -10.72 24.21
C THR A 380 22.70 -11.88 25.14
N ALA A 381 21.73 -12.72 24.81
CA ALA A 381 21.38 -13.89 25.61
C ALA A 381 22.52 -14.90 25.74
N ILE A 382 23.17 -15.21 24.61
CA ILE A 382 24.32 -16.12 24.63
C ILE A 382 25.49 -15.49 25.39
N LEU A 383 25.79 -14.22 25.19
CA LEU A 383 26.88 -13.54 25.94
C LEU A 383 26.60 -13.48 27.45
N GLY A 384 25.33 -13.36 27.83
CA GLY A 384 24.88 -13.30 29.23
C GLY A 384 24.91 -14.63 29.98
N VAL A 385 25.24 -15.77 29.33
CA VAL A 385 25.38 -17.05 30.04
C VAL A 385 26.54 -16.98 31.04
N PRO A 386 26.31 -17.32 32.34
CA PRO A 386 27.30 -17.18 33.39
C PRO A 386 28.62 -17.89 33.05
N PRO A 387 29.77 -17.22 33.23
CA PRO A 387 31.09 -17.78 32.90
C PRO A 387 31.41 -19.09 33.62
N GLY A 388 30.92 -19.22 34.89
CA GLY A 388 31.11 -20.46 35.67
C GLY A 388 30.47 -21.70 35.03
N LEU A 389 29.28 -21.57 34.45
CA LEU A 389 28.62 -22.67 33.72
C LEU A 389 29.38 -23.06 32.44
N ARG A 390 29.95 -22.09 31.79
CA ARG A 390 30.82 -22.35 30.59
C ARG A 390 32.12 -23.06 30.96
N LEU A 391 32.73 -22.68 32.08
CA LEU A 391 33.91 -23.34 32.61
C LEU A 391 33.61 -24.76 33.06
N ALA A 392 32.50 -24.98 33.73
CA ALA A 392 32.05 -26.33 34.11
C ALA A 392 31.82 -27.23 32.88
N ALA A 393 31.19 -26.69 31.83
CA ALA A 393 30.97 -27.43 30.60
C ALA A 393 32.31 -27.80 29.90
N LEU A 394 33.29 -26.93 29.96
CA LEU A 394 34.62 -27.19 29.43
C LEU A 394 35.35 -28.27 30.28
N ALA A 395 35.25 -28.20 31.60
CA ALA A 395 35.83 -29.22 32.51
C ALA A 395 35.22 -30.62 32.30
N LEU A 396 33.93 -30.70 31.89
CA LEU A 396 33.26 -31.94 31.50
C LEU A 396 33.63 -32.40 30.08
N GLY A 397 34.55 -31.70 29.36
CA GLY A 397 35.00 -32.08 28.03
C GLY A 397 33.99 -31.76 26.90
N LEU A 398 33.00 -30.96 27.14
CA LEU A 398 32.02 -30.60 26.11
C LEU A 398 32.69 -29.77 24.97
N ARG A 399 32.53 -30.26 23.73
CA ARG A 399 32.95 -29.51 22.53
C ARG A 399 32.07 -28.26 22.36
N GLN A 400 32.57 -27.27 21.65
CA GLN A 400 31.85 -25.99 21.45
C GLN A 400 30.41 -26.16 20.95
N ARG A 401 30.16 -27.10 20.04
CA ARG A 401 28.79 -27.41 19.57
C ARG A 401 27.90 -28.02 20.67
N GLN A 402 28.47 -28.93 21.46
CA GLN A 402 27.75 -29.56 22.58
C GLN A 402 27.42 -28.53 23.65
N ARG A 403 28.37 -27.68 23.99
CA ARG A 403 28.15 -26.56 24.92
C ARG A 403 27.05 -25.62 24.41
N LEU A 404 27.10 -25.25 23.11
CA LEU A 404 26.06 -24.40 22.52
C LEU A 404 24.67 -25.03 22.67
N LEU A 405 24.51 -26.31 22.31
CA LEU A 405 23.21 -26.97 22.27
C LEU A 405 22.68 -27.32 23.66
N HIS A 406 23.54 -27.72 24.61
CA HIS A 406 23.09 -28.25 25.91
C HIS A 406 23.24 -27.23 27.05
N VAL A 407 24.01 -26.16 26.89
CA VAL A 407 24.25 -25.14 27.93
C VAL A 407 23.81 -23.76 27.46
N ASP A 408 24.49 -23.22 26.42
CA ASP A 408 24.29 -21.81 26.05
C ASP A 408 22.85 -21.56 25.53
N LEU A 409 22.33 -22.35 24.58
CA LEU A 409 20.99 -22.18 24.01
C LEU A 409 19.86 -22.38 25.01
N PRO A 410 19.84 -23.47 25.84
CA PRO A 410 18.77 -23.64 26.82
C PRO A 410 18.71 -22.52 27.85
N LEU A 411 19.85 -21.96 28.26
CA LEU A 411 19.91 -20.85 29.19
C LEU A 411 19.56 -19.51 28.52
N ALA A 412 19.91 -19.34 27.25
CA ALA A 412 19.62 -18.16 26.46
C ALA A 412 18.16 -18.11 25.95
N MET A 413 17.46 -19.25 25.91
CA MET A 413 16.14 -19.39 25.29
C MET A 413 15.10 -18.36 25.76
N PRO A 414 14.97 -18.03 27.04
CA PRO A 414 13.97 -17.04 27.48
C PRO A 414 14.20 -15.64 26.85
N VAL A 415 15.47 -15.22 26.72
CA VAL A 415 15.81 -13.92 26.14
C VAL A 415 15.71 -13.96 24.61
N ILE A 416 16.04 -15.10 23.98
CA ILE A 416 15.81 -15.32 22.55
C ILE A 416 14.32 -15.20 22.22
N LEU A 417 13.47 -15.90 23.01
CA LEU A 417 12.00 -15.84 22.84
C LEU A 417 11.45 -14.44 23.07
N ALA A 418 12.01 -13.66 24.01
CA ALA A 418 11.64 -12.25 24.18
C ALA A 418 11.95 -11.42 22.94
N GLY A 419 13.08 -11.68 22.25
CA GLY A 419 13.41 -11.08 20.96
C GLY A 419 12.43 -11.47 19.84
N VAL A 420 12.06 -12.75 19.77
CA VAL A 420 11.07 -13.25 18.81
C VAL A 420 9.69 -12.66 19.09
N LYS A 421 9.25 -12.58 20.35
CA LYS A 421 8.01 -11.92 20.78
C LYS A 421 7.96 -10.47 20.33
N THR A 422 9.04 -9.71 20.59
CA THR A 422 9.12 -8.30 20.15
C THR A 422 9.00 -8.20 18.63
N ALA A 423 9.72 -9.04 17.88
CA ALA A 423 9.62 -9.08 16.43
C ALA A 423 8.21 -9.43 15.96
N ALA A 424 7.55 -10.41 16.57
CA ALA A 424 6.19 -10.83 16.22
C ALA A 424 5.17 -9.71 16.40
N VAL A 425 5.14 -9.09 17.60
CA VAL A 425 4.18 -8.03 17.93
C VAL A 425 4.39 -6.80 17.03
N THR A 426 5.64 -6.38 16.81
CA THR A 426 5.93 -5.26 15.90
C THR A 426 5.58 -5.59 14.45
N SER A 427 5.80 -6.82 14.01
CA SER A 427 5.44 -7.25 12.65
C SER A 427 3.94 -7.21 12.39
N VAL A 428 3.09 -7.53 13.38
CA VAL A 428 1.62 -7.40 13.24
C VAL A 428 1.24 -5.95 12.94
N GLY A 429 1.76 -4.98 13.68
CA GLY A 429 1.49 -3.57 13.40
C GLY A 429 2.04 -3.11 12.05
N THR A 430 3.30 -3.46 11.75
CA THR A 430 3.97 -3.03 10.52
C THR A 430 3.35 -3.68 9.27
N ALA A 431 2.77 -4.89 9.38
CA ALA A 431 2.12 -5.57 8.26
C ALA A 431 0.89 -4.79 7.70
N THR A 432 0.30 -3.86 8.46
CA THR A 432 -0.76 -2.99 7.94
C THR A 432 -0.26 -2.10 6.78
N ILE A 433 1.03 -1.74 6.79
CA ILE A 433 1.64 -0.90 5.74
C ILE A 433 1.77 -1.69 4.41
N ALA A 434 1.79 -3.02 4.46
CA ALA A 434 1.89 -3.86 3.28
C ALA A 434 0.73 -3.68 2.28
N ALA A 435 -0.43 -3.21 2.75
CA ALA A 435 -1.57 -2.85 1.91
C ALA A 435 -1.25 -1.75 0.88
N PHE A 436 -0.28 -0.86 1.16
CA PHE A 436 0.13 0.20 0.23
C PHE A 436 0.76 -0.33 -1.07
N ILE A 437 1.16 -1.58 -1.08
CA ILE A 437 1.72 -2.25 -2.26
C ILE A 437 0.88 -3.46 -2.69
N GLY A 438 -0.39 -3.52 -2.26
CA GLY A 438 -1.34 -4.57 -2.65
C GLY A 438 -1.05 -5.94 -2.04
N ALA A 439 -0.38 -6.00 -0.88
CA ALA A 439 -0.09 -7.26 -0.20
C ALA A 439 -1.26 -7.81 0.63
N GLY A 440 -2.34 -7.04 0.75
CA GLY A 440 -3.52 -7.45 1.51
C GLY A 440 -3.44 -7.21 3.02
N GLY A 441 -4.30 -7.89 3.74
CA GLY A 441 -4.39 -7.80 5.20
C GLY A 441 -5.22 -6.64 5.71
N TYR A 442 -5.27 -6.45 7.02
CA TYR A 442 -6.12 -5.43 7.65
C TYR A 442 -5.82 -3.99 7.21
N GLY A 443 -4.62 -3.74 6.70
CA GLY A 443 -4.24 -2.45 6.13
C GLY A 443 -5.12 -2.00 4.97
N GLU A 444 -5.74 -2.92 4.21
CA GLU A 444 -6.67 -2.57 3.13
C GLU A 444 -7.88 -1.77 3.63
N ARG A 445 -8.46 -2.19 4.76
CA ARG A 445 -9.58 -1.46 5.36
C ARG A 445 -9.15 -0.11 5.92
N ILE A 446 -7.93 -0.03 6.49
CA ILE A 446 -7.36 1.22 6.99
C ILE A 446 -7.16 2.22 5.84
N THR A 447 -6.53 1.78 4.75
CA THR A 447 -6.29 2.64 3.57
C THR A 447 -7.59 3.04 2.87
N THR A 448 -8.55 2.12 2.78
CA THR A 448 -9.90 2.41 2.25
C THR A 448 -10.65 3.41 3.13
N GLY A 449 -10.59 3.23 4.46
CA GLY A 449 -11.19 4.15 5.42
C GLY A 449 -10.62 5.56 5.32
N LEU A 450 -9.30 5.68 5.16
CA LEU A 450 -8.64 6.98 4.93
C LEU A 450 -9.09 7.61 3.61
N ALA A 451 -9.14 6.86 2.51
CA ALA A 451 -9.53 7.37 1.20
C ALA A 451 -11.00 7.84 1.18
N LEU A 452 -11.89 7.08 1.83
CA LEU A 452 -13.33 7.41 1.92
C LEU A 452 -13.65 8.42 3.02
N ASN A 453 -12.70 8.77 3.89
CA ASN A 453 -12.94 9.47 5.15
C ASN A 453 -14.02 8.76 6.00
N ASP A 454 -13.91 7.43 6.08
CA ASP A 454 -14.86 6.55 6.75
C ASP A 454 -14.20 5.98 8.01
N HIS A 455 -14.47 6.61 9.16
CA HIS A 455 -13.92 6.22 10.46
C HIS A 455 -14.31 4.79 10.85
N ASP A 456 -15.52 4.33 10.51
CA ASP A 456 -15.95 2.97 10.80
C ASP A 456 -15.13 1.94 10.00
N MET A 457 -14.82 2.24 8.74
CA MET A 457 -13.99 1.37 7.90
C MET A 457 -12.54 1.35 8.39
N LEU A 458 -12.00 2.52 8.79
CA LEU A 458 -10.67 2.61 9.37
C LEU A 458 -10.57 1.78 10.65
N LEU A 459 -11.55 1.92 11.56
CA LEU A 459 -11.62 1.14 12.80
C LEU A 459 -11.83 -0.35 12.53
N ALA A 460 -12.61 -0.72 11.51
CA ALA A 460 -12.79 -2.11 11.10
C ALA A 460 -11.51 -2.79 10.61
N GLY A 461 -10.49 -2.01 10.24
CA GLY A 461 -9.13 -2.51 9.96
C GLY A 461 -8.21 -2.45 11.19
N ALA A 462 -8.25 -1.33 11.95
CA ALA A 462 -7.36 -1.09 13.08
C ALA A 462 -7.67 -2.02 14.28
N ILE A 463 -8.93 -2.25 14.61
CA ILE A 463 -9.33 -3.09 15.74
C ILE A 463 -8.85 -4.55 15.60
N PRO A 464 -9.07 -5.26 14.46
CA PRO A 464 -8.56 -6.61 14.30
C PRO A 464 -7.02 -6.69 14.33
N ALA A 465 -6.33 -5.69 13.77
CA ALA A 465 -4.87 -5.62 13.81
C ALA A 465 -4.36 -5.49 15.26
N ALA A 466 -4.95 -4.58 16.04
CA ALA A 466 -4.62 -4.41 17.46
C ALA A 466 -4.96 -5.67 18.28
N ALA A 467 -6.13 -6.26 18.05
CA ALA A 467 -6.53 -7.51 18.70
C ALA A 467 -5.53 -8.65 18.39
N MET A 468 -5.09 -8.78 17.14
CA MET A 468 -4.08 -9.77 16.74
C MET A 468 -2.73 -9.51 17.44
N ALA A 469 -2.29 -8.25 17.58
CA ALA A 469 -1.06 -7.91 18.30
C ALA A 469 -1.16 -8.29 19.77
N LEU A 470 -2.29 -7.99 20.44
CA LEU A 470 -2.54 -8.37 21.84
C LEU A 470 -2.61 -9.88 22.02
N LEU A 471 -3.29 -10.60 21.11
CA LEU A 471 -3.33 -12.06 21.12
C LEU A 471 -1.94 -12.67 20.94
N THR A 472 -1.14 -12.12 20.01
CA THR A 472 0.24 -12.55 19.81
C THR A 472 1.05 -12.36 21.09
N GLN A 473 0.96 -11.20 21.73
CA GLN A 473 1.63 -10.95 23.01
C GLN A 473 1.19 -11.94 24.09
N ALA A 474 -0.12 -12.14 24.26
CA ALA A 474 -0.67 -13.05 25.28
C ALA A 474 -0.24 -14.51 25.04
N LEU A 475 -0.18 -14.97 23.79
CA LEU A 475 0.30 -16.31 23.43
C LEU A 475 1.77 -16.53 23.83
N PHE A 476 2.63 -15.54 23.59
CA PHE A 476 4.03 -15.62 24.00
C PHE A 476 4.17 -15.59 25.54
N GLU A 477 3.41 -14.76 26.25
CA GLU A 477 3.41 -14.71 27.73
C GLU A 477 2.94 -16.04 28.33
N LEU A 478 1.91 -16.64 27.77
CA LEU A 478 1.45 -17.97 28.16
C LEU A 478 2.53 -19.04 27.94
N ALA A 479 3.16 -19.02 26.77
CA ALA A 479 4.26 -19.93 26.44
C ALA A 479 5.45 -19.77 27.40
N GLU A 480 5.84 -18.54 27.72
CA GLU A 480 6.88 -18.26 28.72
C GLU A 480 6.49 -18.78 30.13
N HIS A 481 5.24 -18.56 30.52
CA HIS A 481 4.74 -19.03 31.83
C HIS A 481 4.74 -20.56 31.95
N LEU A 482 4.28 -21.24 30.90
CA LEU A 482 4.30 -22.72 30.84
C LEU A 482 5.72 -23.27 30.84
N ALA A 483 6.64 -22.65 30.10
CA ALA A 483 8.04 -23.06 30.07
C ALA A 483 8.75 -22.86 31.41
N ARG A 484 8.40 -21.85 32.20
CA ARG A 484 8.92 -21.66 33.58
C ARG A 484 8.42 -22.72 34.53
N ARG A 485 7.16 -23.17 34.43
CA ARG A 485 6.60 -24.21 35.30
C ARG A 485 7.25 -25.60 35.11
N GLN A 486 7.82 -25.85 33.95
CA GLN A 486 8.46 -27.15 33.62
C GLN A 486 9.94 -27.22 34.06
N ARG A 487 10.52 -26.15 34.62
CA ARG A 487 11.89 -26.18 35.16
C ARG A 487 11.76 -26.56 36.65
N PRO A 488 12.20 -27.79 37.06
CA PRO A 488 12.35 -28.10 38.48
C PRO A 488 13.37 -27.14 39.11
N ALA A 489 13.12 -26.75 40.37
CA ALA A 489 13.97 -25.86 41.16
C ALA A 489 15.37 -26.44 41.37
#